data_727160fdfb1000ff9ece963b9a72c78a
#
_entry.id   727160fdfb1000ff9ece963b9a72c78a
#
_cell.length_a   1.000
_cell.length_b   1.000
_cell.length_c   1.000
_cell.angle_alpha   90.00
_cell.angle_beta   90.00
_cell.angle_gamma   90.00
#
_symmetry.space_group_name_H-M   'P 1'
#
loop_
_entity.id
_entity.type
_entity.pdbx_description
1 polymer ?
#
loop_
_entity_poly.entity_id
_entity_poly.type
_entity_poly.pdbx_seq_one_letter_code
_entity_poly.pdbx_strand_id
1 'polypeptide(L)'
;MGTHLFKEYSIMLEIRNLTKIYEDGTLAVDNVSFTVPDGEFLIVIGLSGSGKSTLLRCINRLVNPTAGQIIWNGVDLAQLEGEELRKARRKIGMVFQHFNLVERSSVLTNILAGRLGYANTWPTMLHRFPKTDRDKAWQVLKRMDIEDQAHKLARELSGGQQQRVGISRALMQDPELMLADEPVASLDPVLAHSILQHLEKLNQEDKLTIICSLHYLDLVQRYSTSVIGLRDGKLVYQGTKADIKNMTNEEFKSIYGEEAERIGGGSLEGTVAS
;
A
#
# COMPACT_ATOMS: atom_id res chain seq x y z
N MET A 1 3.01 28.49 -30.27
CA MET A 1 1.74 28.18 -29.59
C MET A 1 1.64 26.69 -29.45
N GLY A 2 2.13 26.14 -28.34
CA GLY A 2 2.08 24.71 -28.01
C GLY A 2 1.04 24.52 -26.92
N THR A 3 -0.13 24.01 -27.30
CA THR A 3 -1.15 23.56 -26.37
C THR A 3 -0.63 22.31 -25.68
N HIS A 4 -0.12 22.45 -24.46
CA HIS A 4 0.05 21.33 -23.54
C HIS A 4 -1.35 20.78 -23.25
N LEU A 5 -1.67 19.65 -23.89
CA LEU A 5 -2.78 18.80 -23.50
C LEU A 5 -2.51 18.33 -22.06
N PHE A 6 -3.12 18.98 -21.10
CA PHE A 6 -3.30 18.43 -19.76
C PHE A 6 -4.16 17.16 -19.93
N LYS A 7 -3.51 16.00 -19.79
CA LYS A 7 -4.23 14.75 -19.62
C LYS A 7 -5.03 14.91 -18.33
N GLU A 8 -6.35 15.06 -18.42
CA GLU A 8 -7.24 14.99 -17.26
C GLU A 8 -7.07 13.58 -16.66
N TYR A 9 -6.24 13.48 -15.64
CA TYR A 9 -6.19 12.27 -14.82
C TYR A 9 -7.47 12.23 -14.01
N SER A 10 -8.23 11.16 -14.16
CA SER A 10 -9.36 10.88 -13.28
C SER A 10 -8.82 10.74 -11.84
N ILE A 11 -9.36 11.50 -10.91
CA ILE A 11 -9.02 11.36 -9.48
C ILE A 11 -9.70 10.11 -8.97
N MET A 12 -8.91 9.10 -8.57
CA MET A 12 -9.44 7.87 -8.02
C MET A 12 -9.78 8.00 -6.53
N LEU A 13 -8.87 8.62 -5.76
CA LEU A 13 -9.02 8.77 -4.32
C LEU A 13 -8.75 10.23 -3.92
N GLU A 14 -9.65 10.78 -3.12
CA GLU A 14 -9.49 12.10 -2.52
C GLU A 14 -9.70 12.01 -1.01
N ILE A 15 -8.71 12.42 -0.26
CA ILE A 15 -8.74 12.52 1.19
C ILE A 15 -8.94 14.00 1.56
N ARG A 16 -9.97 14.28 2.38
CA ARG A 16 -10.32 15.63 2.82
C ARG A 16 -10.37 15.73 4.34
N ASN A 17 -9.46 16.52 4.91
CA ASN A 17 -9.41 16.84 6.34
C ASN A 17 -9.49 15.61 7.25
N LEU A 18 -8.85 14.50 6.82
CA LEU A 18 -8.92 13.23 7.52
C LEU A 18 -8.25 13.35 8.88
N THR A 19 -8.99 12.98 9.94
CA THR A 19 -8.51 13.00 11.31
C THR A 19 -8.82 11.69 12.00
N LYS A 20 -7.84 11.17 12.73
CA LYS A 20 -8.03 9.99 13.59
C LYS A 20 -7.46 10.24 14.97
N ILE A 21 -8.35 10.18 15.97
CA ILE A 21 -8.03 10.15 17.38
C ILE A 21 -8.42 8.78 17.91
N TYR A 22 -7.52 8.10 18.59
CA TYR A 22 -7.82 6.82 19.28
C TYR A 22 -8.48 7.07 20.63
N GLU A 23 -9.02 6.01 21.25
CA GLU A 23 -9.74 6.08 22.56
C GLU A 23 -8.84 6.55 23.70
N ASP A 24 -7.53 6.29 23.62
CA ASP A 24 -6.52 6.77 24.57
C ASP A 24 -6.14 8.24 24.39
N GLY A 25 -6.77 8.96 23.46
CA GLY A 25 -6.50 10.35 23.13
C GLY A 25 -5.38 10.54 22.11
N THR A 26 -4.73 9.50 21.61
CA THR A 26 -3.65 9.62 20.62
C THR A 26 -4.16 10.16 19.30
N LEU A 27 -3.70 11.35 18.90
CA LEU A 27 -3.97 11.98 17.60
C LEU A 27 -3.01 11.38 16.56
N ALA A 28 -3.46 10.36 15.84
CA ALA A 28 -2.62 9.60 14.91
C ALA A 28 -2.63 10.13 13.47
N VAL A 29 -3.71 10.80 13.05
CA VAL A 29 -3.84 11.53 11.77
C VAL A 29 -4.53 12.84 12.08
N ASP A 30 -3.94 13.96 11.66
CA ASP A 30 -4.41 15.31 11.96
C ASP A 30 -4.63 16.13 10.70
N ASN A 31 -5.90 16.27 10.31
CA ASN A 31 -6.34 17.15 9.23
C ASN A 31 -5.61 16.92 7.88
N VAL A 32 -5.38 15.66 7.51
CA VAL A 32 -4.65 15.28 6.30
C VAL A 32 -5.55 15.37 5.07
N SER A 33 -5.06 16.05 4.01
CA SER A 33 -5.77 16.21 2.72
C SER A 33 -4.80 15.99 1.56
N PHE A 34 -5.14 15.12 0.61
CA PHE A 34 -4.41 14.89 -0.64
C PHE A 34 -5.28 14.15 -1.65
N THR A 35 -4.82 14.07 -2.90
CA THR A 35 -5.48 13.34 -3.98
C THR A 35 -4.56 12.31 -4.60
N VAL A 36 -5.12 11.21 -5.09
CA VAL A 36 -4.40 10.15 -5.80
C VAL A 36 -5.08 9.93 -7.16
N PRO A 37 -4.40 10.26 -8.26
CA PRO A 37 -4.87 9.94 -9.60
C PRO A 37 -4.99 8.44 -9.83
N ASP A 38 -5.82 8.05 -10.79
CA ASP A 38 -5.92 6.66 -11.24
C ASP A 38 -4.59 6.19 -11.85
N GLY A 39 -4.17 4.98 -11.49
CA GLY A 39 -2.91 4.40 -11.93
C GLY A 39 -1.65 4.99 -11.27
N GLU A 40 -1.79 5.79 -10.22
CA GLU A 40 -0.67 6.38 -9.47
C GLU A 40 0.03 5.35 -8.58
N PHE A 41 1.37 5.47 -8.43
CA PHE A 41 2.13 4.77 -7.41
C PHE A 41 2.60 5.78 -6.35
N LEU A 42 1.70 6.10 -5.42
CA LEU A 42 1.97 7.02 -4.31
C LEU A 42 2.75 6.31 -3.21
N ILE A 43 3.85 6.93 -2.78
CA ILE A 43 4.59 6.48 -1.60
C ILE A 43 4.36 7.45 -0.43
N VAL A 44 4.07 6.88 0.74
CA VAL A 44 3.91 7.60 2.01
C VAL A 44 5.18 7.41 2.84
N ILE A 45 5.90 8.50 3.12
CA ILE A 45 7.13 8.49 3.92
C ILE A 45 6.92 9.17 5.28
N GLY A 46 7.84 8.94 6.21
CA GLY A 46 7.84 9.52 7.56
C GLY A 46 8.38 8.53 8.59
N LEU A 47 8.72 9.02 9.76
CA LEU A 47 9.24 8.22 10.87
C LEU A 47 8.23 7.15 11.35
N SER A 48 8.73 6.19 12.12
CA SER A 48 7.86 5.28 12.88
C SER A 48 6.95 6.10 13.79
N GLY A 49 5.65 5.76 13.85
CA GLY A 49 4.67 6.53 14.62
C GLY A 49 4.14 7.80 13.95
N SER A 50 4.60 8.20 12.75
CA SER A 50 4.12 9.42 12.07
C SER A 50 2.68 9.34 11.54
N GLY A 51 1.98 8.20 11.69
CA GLY A 51 0.58 8.03 11.28
C GLY A 51 0.35 7.28 9.97
N LYS A 52 1.41 6.83 9.25
CA LYS A 52 1.31 6.15 7.93
C LYS A 52 0.37 4.96 7.95
N SER A 53 0.60 4.01 8.83
CA SER A 53 -0.24 2.79 8.94
C SER A 53 -1.69 3.13 9.33
N THR A 54 -1.89 4.13 10.20
CA THR A 54 -3.23 4.60 10.56
C THR A 54 -3.93 5.24 9.36
N LEU A 55 -3.22 6.06 8.57
CA LEU A 55 -3.76 6.65 7.34
C LEU A 55 -4.23 5.55 6.36
N LEU A 56 -3.37 4.57 6.04
CA LEU A 56 -3.73 3.48 5.14
C LEU A 56 -4.93 2.67 5.68
N ARG A 57 -4.95 2.38 6.98
CA ARG A 57 -6.06 1.65 7.62
C ARG A 57 -7.36 2.47 7.66
N CYS A 58 -7.29 3.79 7.75
CA CYS A 58 -8.47 4.65 7.60
C CYS A 58 -9.00 4.62 6.16
N ILE A 59 -8.13 4.67 5.14
CA ILE A 59 -8.53 4.59 3.73
C ILE A 59 -9.31 3.29 3.45
N ASN A 60 -8.83 2.16 3.96
CA ASN A 60 -9.54 0.87 3.84
C ASN A 60 -10.67 0.70 4.88
N ARG A 61 -10.93 1.70 5.74
CA ARG A 61 -11.94 1.61 6.81
C ARG A 61 -11.74 0.41 7.75
N LEU A 62 -10.51 -0.12 7.87
CA LEU A 62 -10.13 -1.04 8.96
C LEU A 62 -10.08 -0.31 10.30
N VAL A 63 -9.77 0.98 10.26
CA VAL A 63 -9.89 1.94 11.35
C VAL A 63 -10.87 3.02 10.92
N ASN A 64 -11.89 3.28 11.72
CA ASN A 64 -12.83 4.35 11.42
C ASN A 64 -12.16 5.71 11.68
N PRO A 65 -12.21 6.66 10.73
CA PRO A 65 -11.76 8.01 10.98
C PRO A 65 -12.64 8.67 12.05
N THR A 66 -12.09 9.65 12.76
CA THR A 66 -12.84 10.48 13.71
C THR A 66 -13.56 11.62 12.99
N ALA A 67 -12.94 12.18 11.94
CA ALA A 67 -13.50 13.22 11.10
C ALA A 67 -12.87 13.20 9.71
N GLY A 68 -13.46 13.97 8.78
CA GLY A 68 -13.00 14.08 7.40
C GLY A 68 -13.70 13.11 6.46
N GLN A 69 -13.26 13.10 5.20
CA GLN A 69 -13.87 12.31 4.13
C GLN A 69 -12.80 11.47 3.40
N ILE A 70 -13.24 10.33 2.89
CA ILE A 70 -12.44 9.41 2.06
C ILE A 70 -13.25 9.15 0.80
N ILE A 71 -13.07 9.98 -0.22
CA ILE A 71 -13.84 9.92 -1.46
C ILE A 71 -13.10 9.02 -2.44
N TRP A 72 -13.67 7.85 -2.74
CA TRP A 72 -13.12 6.87 -3.67
C TRP A 72 -14.11 6.66 -4.83
N ASN A 73 -13.66 6.96 -6.05
CA ASN A 73 -14.51 6.95 -7.25
C ASN A 73 -15.83 7.72 -7.04
N GLY A 74 -15.76 8.89 -6.39
CA GLY A 74 -16.90 9.75 -6.12
C GLY A 74 -17.78 9.33 -4.92
N VAL A 75 -17.46 8.25 -4.22
CA VAL A 75 -18.21 7.74 -3.06
C VAL A 75 -17.41 7.97 -1.78
N ASP A 76 -18.01 8.63 -0.79
CA ASP A 76 -17.39 8.82 0.52
C ASP A 76 -17.43 7.53 1.35
N LEU A 77 -16.30 6.83 1.42
CA LEU A 77 -16.16 5.59 2.20
C LEU A 77 -16.37 5.81 3.69
N ALA A 78 -16.18 7.03 4.21
CA ALA A 78 -16.37 7.34 5.62
C ALA A 78 -17.83 7.19 6.05
N GLN A 79 -18.77 7.32 5.13
CA GLN A 79 -20.21 7.21 5.37
C GLN A 79 -20.78 5.81 5.12
N LEU A 80 -20.00 4.91 4.48
CA LEU A 80 -20.50 3.58 4.15
C LEU A 80 -20.52 2.66 5.38
N GLU A 81 -21.54 1.79 5.44
CA GLU A 81 -21.68 0.77 6.47
C GLU A 81 -22.13 -0.58 5.87
N GLY A 82 -22.07 -1.62 6.68
CA GLY A 82 -22.63 -2.93 6.36
C GLY A 82 -22.17 -3.49 5.02
N GLU A 83 -23.12 -3.84 4.15
CA GLU A 83 -22.84 -4.50 2.87
C GLU A 83 -22.18 -3.56 1.85
N GLU A 84 -22.50 -2.26 1.87
CA GLU A 84 -21.91 -1.28 0.96
C GLU A 84 -20.41 -1.09 1.25
N LEU A 85 -20.05 -0.95 2.51
CA LEU A 85 -18.65 -0.90 2.92
C LEU A 85 -17.92 -2.22 2.57
N ARG A 86 -18.59 -3.36 2.77
CA ARG A 86 -18.02 -4.67 2.38
C ARG A 86 -17.76 -4.76 0.88
N LYS A 87 -18.67 -4.26 0.05
CA LYS A 87 -18.49 -4.19 -1.41
C LYS A 87 -17.33 -3.29 -1.80
N ALA A 88 -17.22 -2.10 -1.21
CA ALA A 88 -16.11 -1.19 -1.46
C ALA A 88 -14.76 -1.85 -1.08
N ARG A 89 -14.67 -2.47 0.09
CA ARG A 89 -13.45 -3.16 0.57
C ARG A 89 -13.01 -4.31 -0.34
N ARG A 90 -13.90 -4.97 -1.08
CA ARG A 90 -13.52 -6.00 -2.04
C ARG A 90 -12.63 -5.47 -3.14
N LYS A 91 -12.74 -4.17 -3.46
CA LYS A 91 -11.98 -3.51 -4.51
C LYS A 91 -10.71 -2.81 -3.98
N ILE A 92 -10.48 -2.87 -2.68
CA ILE A 92 -9.30 -2.29 -2.03
C ILE A 92 -8.49 -3.43 -1.44
N GLY A 93 -7.40 -3.80 -2.11
CA GLY A 93 -6.46 -4.81 -1.63
C GLY A 93 -5.60 -4.23 -0.50
N MET A 94 -5.31 -5.02 0.54
CA MET A 94 -4.43 -4.62 1.63
C MET A 94 -3.31 -5.63 1.81
N VAL A 95 -2.07 -5.14 1.75
CA VAL A 95 -0.83 -5.85 2.06
C VAL A 95 -0.31 -5.33 3.38
N PHE A 96 -0.03 -6.22 4.33
CA PHE A 96 0.36 -5.88 5.69
C PHE A 96 1.84 -6.13 5.92
N GLN A 97 2.44 -5.39 6.85
CA GLN A 97 3.82 -5.55 7.29
C GLN A 97 4.12 -6.96 7.84
N HIS A 98 3.21 -7.54 8.61
CA HIS A 98 3.35 -8.85 9.25
C HIS A 98 2.66 -9.98 8.45
N PHE A 99 2.61 -9.89 7.13
CA PHE A 99 2.03 -10.87 6.19
C PHE A 99 0.59 -11.32 6.50
N ASN A 100 0.22 -11.49 7.76
CA ASN A 100 -1.09 -11.93 8.28
C ASN A 100 -1.59 -13.21 7.58
N LEU A 101 -0.70 -14.18 7.39
CA LEU A 101 -1.01 -15.48 6.82
C LEU A 101 -1.49 -16.44 7.89
N VAL A 102 -2.36 -17.38 7.48
CA VAL A 102 -2.69 -18.54 8.31
C VAL A 102 -1.56 -19.55 8.19
N GLU A 103 -0.65 -19.56 9.17
CA GLU A 103 0.62 -20.29 9.15
C GLU A 103 0.48 -21.78 8.91
N ARG A 104 -0.58 -22.41 9.46
CA ARG A 104 -0.88 -23.84 9.35
C ARG A 104 -1.68 -24.21 8.11
N SER A 105 -1.96 -23.25 7.22
CA SER A 105 -2.63 -23.49 5.94
C SER A 105 -1.64 -23.41 4.79
N SER A 106 -1.97 -24.08 3.68
CA SER A 106 -1.14 -24.01 2.47
C SER A 106 -1.12 -22.61 1.87
N VAL A 107 -0.10 -22.33 1.07
CA VAL A 107 0.00 -21.09 0.26
C VAL A 107 -1.26 -20.89 -0.57
N LEU A 108 -1.67 -21.94 -1.31
CA LEU A 108 -2.87 -21.88 -2.14
C LEU A 108 -4.13 -21.53 -1.33
N THR A 109 -4.29 -22.09 -0.13
CA THR A 109 -5.42 -21.79 0.76
C THR A 109 -5.39 -20.34 1.24
N ASN A 110 -4.20 -19.82 1.60
CA ASN A 110 -4.03 -18.41 1.98
C ASN A 110 -4.40 -17.46 0.85
N ILE A 111 -4.01 -17.76 -0.38
CA ILE A 111 -4.32 -16.95 -1.55
C ILE A 111 -5.82 -16.99 -1.85
N LEU A 112 -6.42 -18.17 -1.85
CA LEU A 112 -7.87 -18.33 -2.07
C LEU A 112 -8.72 -17.59 -1.03
N ALA A 113 -8.19 -17.38 0.20
CA ALA A 113 -8.88 -16.58 1.20
C ALA A 113 -9.19 -15.14 0.74
N GLY A 114 -8.43 -14.60 -0.23
CA GLY A 114 -8.75 -13.31 -0.87
C GLY A 114 -10.12 -13.28 -1.56
N ARG A 115 -10.70 -14.43 -1.92
CA ARG A 115 -12.05 -14.54 -2.51
C ARG A 115 -13.18 -14.66 -1.50
N LEU A 116 -12.90 -14.77 -0.21
CA LEU A 116 -13.94 -14.93 0.83
C LEU A 116 -14.98 -13.79 0.83
N GLY A 117 -14.56 -12.58 0.45
CA GLY A 117 -15.47 -11.45 0.30
C GLY A 117 -16.53 -11.61 -0.78
N TYR A 118 -16.32 -12.49 -1.75
CA TYR A 118 -17.21 -12.75 -2.90
C TYR A 118 -18.00 -14.05 -2.77
N ALA A 119 -17.58 -14.93 -1.87
CA ALA A 119 -18.09 -16.28 -1.81
C ALA A 119 -19.36 -16.38 -0.97
N ASN A 120 -20.25 -17.31 -1.36
CA ASN A 120 -21.34 -17.75 -0.50
C ASN A 120 -20.76 -18.48 0.72
N THR A 121 -21.26 -18.17 1.92
CA THR A 121 -20.67 -18.55 3.21
C THR A 121 -20.53 -20.08 3.41
N TRP A 122 -21.50 -20.87 2.97
CA TRP A 122 -21.54 -22.32 3.25
C TRP A 122 -20.51 -23.18 2.50
N PRO A 123 -20.30 -23.05 1.17
CA PRO A 123 -19.30 -23.87 0.48
C PRO A 123 -17.86 -23.52 0.89
N THR A 124 -17.60 -22.25 1.19
CA THR A 124 -16.25 -21.77 1.56
C THR A 124 -15.80 -22.20 2.96
N MET A 125 -16.71 -22.40 3.89
CA MET A 125 -16.41 -23.03 5.19
C MET A 125 -15.84 -24.44 5.04
N LEU A 126 -16.19 -25.15 3.95
CA LEU A 126 -15.67 -26.48 3.59
C LEU A 126 -14.44 -26.42 2.67
N HIS A 127 -13.75 -25.25 2.55
CA HIS A 127 -12.63 -25.05 1.62
C HIS A 127 -12.94 -25.39 0.15
N ARG A 128 -14.21 -25.34 -0.25
CA ARG A 128 -14.65 -25.60 -1.63
C ARG A 128 -14.77 -24.30 -2.40
N PHE A 129 -13.68 -23.89 -3.00
CA PHE A 129 -13.67 -22.75 -3.92
C PHE A 129 -14.07 -23.19 -5.34
N PRO A 130 -14.79 -22.34 -6.11
CA PRO A 130 -15.09 -22.57 -7.51
C PRO A 130 -13.81 -22.84 -8.33
N LYS A 131 -13.96 -23.57 -9.44
CA LYS A 131 -12.83 -23.83 -10.34
C LYS A 131 -12.21 -22.53 -10.85
N THR A 132 -13.04 -21.55 -11.19
CA THR A 132 -12.62 -20.21 -11.63
C THR A 132 -11.68 -19.52 -10.63
N ASP A 133 -11.99 -19.59 -9.33
CA ASP A 133 -11.15 -18.99 -8.29
C ASP A 133 -9.84 -19.77 -8.12
N ARG A 134 -9.87 -21.09 -8.26
CA ARG A 134 -8.65 -21.91 -8.23
C ARG A 134 -7.75 -21.64 -9.43
N ASP A 135 -8.32 -21.56 -10.63
CA ASP A 135 -7.58 -21.26 -11.86
C ASP A 135 -6.94 -19.86 -11.75
N LYS A 136 -7.68 -18.89 -11.23
CA LYS A 136 -7.16 -17.56 -10.95
C LYS A 136 -6.02 -17.58 -9.90
N ALA A 137 -6.16 -18.35 -8.82
CA ALA A 137 -5.11 -18.47 -7.81
C ALA A 137 -3.81 -19.01 -8.42
N TRP A 138 -3.87 -19.97 -9.34
CA TRP A 138 -2.70 -20.47 -10.05
C TRP A 138 -2.08 -19.41 -10.97
N GLN A 139 -2.89 -18.58 -11.65
CA GLN A 139 -2.39 -17.47 -12.46
C GLN A 139 -1.65 -16.44 -11.60
N VAL A 140 -2.22 -16.11 -10.42
CA VAL A 140 -1.62 -15.16 -9.48
C VAL A 140 -0.33 -15.74 -8.88
N LEU A 141 -0.30 -17.02 -8.50
CA LEU A 141 0.91 -17.70 -8.03
C LEU A 141 2.04 -17.61 -9.05
N LYS A 142 1.76 -17.91 -10.30
CA LYS A 142 2.73 -17.84 -11.41
C LYS A 142 3.22 -16.40 -11.62
N ARG A 143 2.31 -15.41 -11.56
CA ARG A 143 2.66 -13.98 -11.70
C ARG A 143 3.60 -13.48 -10.61
N MET A 144 3.50 -14.09 -9.42
CA MET A 144 4.34 -13.75 -8.25
C MET A 144 5.56 -14.68 -8.09
N ASP A 145 5.84 -15.56 -9.06
CA ASP A 145 6.96 -16.51 -9.09
C ASP A 145 7.02 -17.39 -7.81
N ILE A 146 5.88 -17.94 -7.39
CA ILE A 146 5.75 -18.80 -6.20
C ILE A 146 4.84 -20.03 -6.41
N GLU A 147 4.61 -20.45 -7.65
CA GLU A 147 3.73 -21.58 -7.96
C GLU A 147 4.23 -22.92 -7.38
N ASP A 148 5.52 -23.13 -7.34
CA ASP A 148 6.16 -24.33 -6.73
C ASP A 148 6.00 -24.38 -5.21
N GLN A 149 5.60 -23.30 -4.57
CA GLN A 149 5.32 -23.25 -3.16
C GLN A 149 3.82 -23.47 -2.82
N ALA A 150 2.93 -23.65 -3.81
CA ALA A 150 1.47 -23.66 -3.65
C ALA A 150 0.96 -24.60 -2.55
N HIS A 151 1.59 -25.75 -2.38
CA HIS A 151 1.18 -26.80 -1.43
C HIS A 151 1.91 -26.75 -0.10
N LYS A 152 2.97 -25.94 0.05
CA LYS A 152 3.68 -25.77 1.32
C LYS A 152 2.82 -25.02 2.32
N LEU A 153 3.05 -25.25 3.61
CA LEU A 153 2.45 -24.45 4.67
C LEU A 153 3.10 -23.06 4.70
N ALA A 154 2.30 -22.02 4.99
CA ALA A 154 2.81 -20.65 5.00
C ALA A 154 3.97 -20.43 5.98
N ARG A 155 4.01 -21.16 7.11
CA ARG A 155 5.13 -21.13 8.08
C ARG A 155 6.46 -21.68 7.56
N GLU A 156 6.44 -22.43 6.46
CA GLU A 156 7.64 -23.04 5.85
C GLU A 156 8.32 -22.10 4.84
N LEU A 157 7.73 -20.95 4.59
CA LEU A 157 8.20 -19.99 3.62
C LEU A 157 9.19 -18.99 4.23
N SER A 158 10.13 -18.50 3.41
CA SER A 158 10.92 -17.31 3.75
C SER A 158 10.05 -16.04 3.83
N GLY A 159 10.54 -14.99 4.51
CA GLY A 159 9.82 -13.73 4.64
C GLY A 159 9.40 -13.13 3.30
N GLY A 160 10.31 -13.13 2.30
CA GLY A 160 9.97 -12.64 0.95
C GLY A 160 8.91 -13.49 0.24
N GLN A 161 8.93 -14.83 0.43
CA GLN A 161 7.87 -15.70 -0.09
C GLN A 161 6.53 -15.46 0.63
N GLN A 162 6.54 -15.28 1.94
CA GLN A 162 5.33 -14.93 2.71
C GLN A 162 4.73 -13.59 2.24
N GLN A 163 5.58 -12.62 1.95
CA GLN A 163 5.13 -11.32 1.42
C GLN A 163 4.49 -11.47 0.04
N ARG A 164 5.09 -12.25 -0.86
CA ARG A 164 4.49 -12.55 -2.17
C ARG A 164 3.13 -13.24 -2.03
N VAL A 165 2.96 -14.14 -1.06
CA VAL A 165 1.65 -14.74 -0.73
C VAL A 165 0.65 -13.68 -0.25
N GLY A 166 1.08 -12.74 0.60
CA GLY A 166 0.26 -11.61 1.05
C GLY A 166 -0.23 -10.74 -0.10
N ILE A 167 0.65 -10.39 -1.03
CA ILE A 167 0.30 -9.64 -2.25
C ILE A 167 -0.63 -10.47 -3.14
N SER A 168 -0.34 -11.75 -3.34
CA SER A 168 -1.18 -12.67 -4.11
C SER A 168 -2.60 -12.75 -3.56
N ARG A 169 -2.74 -12.82 -2.24
CA ARG A 169 -4.06 -12.80 -1.57
C ARG A 169 -4.81 -11.51 -1.83
N ALA A 170 -4.14 -10.36 -1.82
CA ALA A 170 -4.75 -9.07 -2.17
C ALA A 170 -5.18 -9.03 -3.65
N LEU A 171 -4.38 -9.55 -4.57
CA LEU A 171 -4.69 -9.63 -6.01
C LEU A 171 -5.91 -10.51 -6.32
N MET A 172 -6.19 -11.52 -5.49
CA MET A 172 -7.39 -12.34 -5.66
C MET A 172 -8.70 -11.54 -5.56
N GLN A 173 -8.67 -10.36 -4.94
CA GLN A 173 -9.84 -9.49 -4.82
C GLN A 173 -10.18 -8.74 -6.11
N ASP A 174 -9.36 -8.78 -7.16
CA ASP A 174 -9.43 -7.88 -8.32
C ASP A 174 -9.45 -6.40 -7.86
N PRO A 175 -8.42 -5.97 -7.11
CA PRO A 175 -8.42 -4.63 -6.54
C PRO A 175 -8.25 -3.56 -7.62
N GLU A 176 -8.92 -2.44 -7.43
CA GLU A 176 -8.70 -1.20 -8.18
C GLU A 176 -7.68 -0.30 -7.45
N LEU A 177 -7.61 -0.42 -6.12
CA LEU A 177 -6.65 0.24 -5.25
C LEU A 177 -5.93 -0.80 -4.39
N MET A 178 -4.59 -0.74 -4.32
CA MET A 178 -3.78 -1.55 -3.41
C MET A 178 -3.12 -0.66 -2.37
N LEU A 179 -3.33 -0.98 -1.11
CA LEU A 179 -2.68 -0.36 0.03
C LEU A 179 -1.60 -1.30 0.56
N ALA A 180 -0.36 -0.86 0.65
CA ALA A 180 0.76 -1.66 1.15
C ALA A 180 1.39 -0.97 2.36
N ASP A 181 1.13 -1.52 3.55
CA ASP A 181 1.63 -1.00 4.83
C ASP A 181 2.98 -1.63 5.14
N GLU A 182 4.06 -0.88 4.86
CA GLU A 182 5.46 -1.28 5.07
C GLU A 182 5.80 -2.69 4.52
N PRO A 183 5.53 -2.96 3.23
CA PRO A 183 5.58 -4.32 2.68
C PRO A 183 6.99 -4.92 2.62
N VAL A 184 8.03 -4.15 2.91
CA VAL A 184 9.43 -4.57 2.83
C VAL A 184 10.23 -4.35 4.12
N ALA A 185 9.60 -3.90 5.21
CA ALA A 185 10.29 -3.50 6.44
C ALA A 185 11.10 -4.63 7.12
N SER A 186 10.68 -5.89 6.93
CA SER A 186 11.33 -7.07 7.55
C SER A 186 12.18 -7.88 6.56
N LEU A 187 12.50 -7.32 5.39
CA LEU A 187 13.20 -8.01 4.31
C LEU A 187 14.60 -7.43 4.11
N ASP A 188 15.52 -8.26 3.65
CA ASP A 188 16.82 -7.78 3.17
C ASP A 188 16.66 -6.91 1.90
N PRO A 189 17.67 -6.09 1.55
CA PRO A 189 17.56 -5.15 0.42
C PRO A 189 17.23 -5.82 -0.92
N VAL A 190 17.76 -7.02 -1.19
CA VAL A 190 17.52 -7.74 -2.45
C VAL A 190 16.08 -8.19 -2.55
N LEU A 191 15.54 -8.75 -1.48
CA LEU A 191 14.12 -9.15 -1.41
C LEU A 191 13.19 -7.93 -1.42
N ALA A 192 13.56 -6.83 -0.76
CA ALA A 192 12.81 -5.58 -0.78
C ALA A 192 12.66 -5.05 -2.22
N HIS A 193 13.75 -4.98 -2.97
CA HIS A 193 13.71 -4.62 -4.39
C HIS A 193 12.82 -5.56 -5.21
N SER A 194 12.92 -6.88 -4.99
CA SER A 194 12.10 -7.85 -5.71
C SER A 194 10.60 -7.66 -5.44
N ILE A 195 10.19 -7.41 -4.20
CA ILE A 195 8.80 -7.14 -3.84
C ILE A 195 8.30 -5.84 -4.50
N LEU A 196 9.08 -4.76 -4.44
CA LEU A 196 8.69 -3.49 -5.05
C LEU A 196 8.64 -3.55 -6.58
N GLN A 197 9.50 -4.35 -7.22
CA GLN A 197 9.41 -4.63 -8.67
C GLN A 197 8.10 -5.33 -9.05
N HIS A 198 7.61 -6.27 -8.22
CA HIS A 198 6.29 -6.87 -8.46
C HIS A 198 5.18 -5.84 -8.34
N LEU A 199 5.22 -4.95 -7.33
CA LEU A 199 4.24 -3.86 -7.21
C LEU A 199 4.34 -2.87 -8.38
N GLU A 200 5.55 -2.51 -8.81
CA GLU A 200 5.79 -1.64 -9.97
C GLU A 200 5.19 -2.25 -11.26
N LYS A 201 5.40 -3.56 -11.50
CA LYS A 201 4.78 -4.26 -12.63
C LYS A 201 3.26 -4.23 -12.58
N LEU A 202 2.66 -4.47 -11.42
CA LEU A 202 1.20 -4.39 -11.24
C LEU A 202 0.68 -2.98 -11.56
N ASN A 203 1.39 -1.94 -11.12
CA ASN A 203 1.02 -0.56 -11.42
C ASN A 203 1.16 -0.25 -12.92
N GLN A 204 2.26 -0.65 -13.56
CA GLN A 204 2.53 -0.30 -14.96
C GLN A 204 1.70 -1.11 -15.96
N GLU A 205 1.55 -2.42 -15.74
CA GLU A 205 0.88 -3.34 -16.65
C GLU A 205 -0.64 -3.33 -16.48
N ASP A 206 -1.13 -3.35 -15.22
CA ASP A 206 -2.57 -3.42 -14.91
C ASP A 206 -3.19 -2.05 -14.63
N LYS A 207 -2.38 -0.98 -14.60
CA LYS A 207 -2.80 0.36 -14.17
C LYS A 207 -3.37 0.37 -12.75
N LEU A 208 -2.95 -0.56 -11.92
CA LEU A 208 -3.39 -0.65 -10.53
C LEU A 208 -2.88 0.57 -9.75
N THR A 209 -3.77 1.31 -9.13
CA THR A 209 -3.39 2.39 -8.21
C THR A 209 -2.82 1.79 -6.93
N ILE A 210 -1.65 2.26 -6.50
CA ILE A 210 -0.95 1.73 -5.33
C ILE A 210 -0.61 2.87 -4.37
N ILE A 211 -0.91 2.69 -3.09
CA ILE A 211 -0.42 3.55 -2.01
C ILE A 211 0.43 2.68 -1.09
N CYS A 212 1.72 2.99 -0.99
CA CYS A 212 2.69 2.18 -0.26
C CYS A 212 3.42 3.02 0.78
N SER A 213 3.46 2.59 2.05
CA SER A 213 4.32 3.23 3.05
C SER A 213 5.72 2.62 3.01
N LEU A 214 6.75 3.48 2.99
CA LEU A 214 8.15 3.09 2.99
C LEU A 214 8.97 3.98 3.93
N HIS A 215 10.12 3.45 4.37
CA HIS A 215 11.10 4.18 5.21
C HIS A 215 12.42 4.48 4.47
N TYR A 216 12.74 3.74 3.40
CA TYR A 216 14.03 3.83 2.71
C TYR A 216 13.94 4.76 1.51
N LEU A 217 14.68 5.88 1.54
CA LEU A 217 14.63 6.92 0.50
C LEU A 217 15.10 6.45 -0.88
N ASP A 218 16.08 5.58 -0.96
CA ASP A 218 16.55 4.98 -2.20
C ASP A 218 15.44 4.21 -2.92
N LEU A 219 14.64 3.44 -2.16
CA LEU A 219 13.47 2.74 -2.68
C LEU A 219 12.37 3.73 -3.11
N VAL A 220 12.17 4.82 -2.33
CA VAL A 220 11.22 5.87 -2.70
C VAL A 220 11.60 6.51 -4.02
N GLN A 221 12.86 6.94 -4.18
CA GLN A 221 13.38 7.55 -5.40
C GLN A 221 13.28 6.61 -6.61
N ARG A 222 13.42 5.30 -6.39
CA ARG A 222 13.40 4.30 -7.47
C ARG A 222 11.97 3.99 -7.95
N TYR A 223 11.02 3.81 -7.04
CA TYR A 223 9.72 3.19 -7.34
C TYR A 223 8.54 4.16 -7.35
N SER A 224 8.60 5.33 -6.66
CA SER A 224 7.47 6.26 -6.61
C SER A 224 7.21 6.94 -7.95
N THR A 225 5.95 7.31 -8.19
CA THR A 225 5.56 8.34 -9.15
C THR A 225 5.28 9.64 -8.42
N SER A 226 4.69 9.56 -7.23
CA SER A 226 4.49 10.68 -6.31
C SER A 226 4.74 10.27 -4.86
N VAL A 227 4.95 11.24 -4.00
CA VAL A 227 5.30 11.03 -2.59
C VAL A 227 4.59 12.03 -1.71
N ILE A 228 4.12 11.55 -0.56
CA ILE A 228 3.68 12.40 0.55
C ILE A 228 4.49 12.08 1.81
N GLY A 229 4.83 13.11 2.58
CA GLY A 229 5.54 13.00 3.86
C GLY A 229 4.61 13.27 5.03
N LEU A 230 4.61 12.36 6.02
CA LEU A 230 3.87 12.50 7.27
C LEU A 230 4.80 12.70 8.45
N ARG A 231 4.47 13.64 9.32
CA ARG A 231 5.11 13.86 10.62
C ARG A 231 4.05 14.22 11.66
N ASP A 232 4.08 13.55 12.81
CA ASP A 232 3.16 13.77 13.92
C ASP A 232 1.68 13.81 13.49
N GLY A 233 1.29 12.87 12.60
CA GLY A 233 -0.04 12.78 12.05
C GLY A 233 -0.37 13.78 10.94
N LYS A 234 0.50 14.73 10.62
CA LYS A 234 0.25 15.80 9.63
C LYS A 234 0.95 15.54 8.31
N LEU A 235 0.33 16.02 7.23
CA LEU A 235 0.96 16.10 5.91
C LEU A 235 1.93 17.29 5.92
N VAL A 236 3.23 17.02 5.80
CA VAL A 236 4.30 18.04 5.83
C VAL A 236 5.03 18.18 4.50
N TYR A 237 4.86 17.20 3.60
CA TYR A 237 5.48 17.20 2.28
C TYR A 237 4.57 16.55 1.24
N GLN A 238 4.58 17.09 0.03
CA GLN A 238 3.97 16.47 -1.15
C GLN A 238 4.78 16.83 -2.38
N GLY A 239 5.14 15.83 -3.18
CA GLY A 239 5.99 16.02 -4.36
C GLY A 239 5.92 14.84 -5.32
N THR A 240 6.54 15.04 -6.48
CA THR A 240 6.72 14.01 -7.51
C THR A 240 8.06 13.28 -7.32
N LYS A 241 8.31 12.23 -8.12
CA LYS A 241 9.60 11.55 -8.16
C LYS A 241 10.78 12.51 -8.45
N ALA A 242 10.56 13.55 -9.26
CA ALA A 242 11.59 14.53 -9.56
C ALA A 242 11.91 15.40 -8.34
N ASP A 243 10.91 15.77 -7.58
CA ASP A 243 11.06 16.59 -6.37
C ASP A 243 11.84 15.84 -5.29
N ILE A 244 11.59 14.53 -5.12
CA ILE A 244 12.35 13.68 -4.17
C ILE A 244 13.84 13.62 -4.49
N LYS A 245 14.22 13.58 -5.78
CA LYS A 245 15.63 13.57 -6.17
C LYS A 245 16.36 14.87 -5.84
N ASN A 246 15.61 15.96 -5.81
CA ASN A 246 16.11 17.31 -5.57
C ASN A 246 15.68 17.83 -4.18
N MET A 247 15.23 16.95 -3.30
CA MET A 247 14.73 17.31 -1.97
C MET A 247 15.81 18.08 -1.20
N THR A 248 15.43 19.25 -0.72
CA THR A 248 16.31 20.09 0.09
C THR A 248 16.48 19.54 1.50
N ASN A 249 17.55 19.95 2.19
CA ASN A 249 17.76 19.59 3.60
C ASN A 249 16.61 20.08 4.50
N GLU A 250 15.96 21.19 4.16
CA GLU A 250 14.82 21.72 4.92
C GLU A 250 13.59 20.85 4.74
N GLU A 251 13.27 20.44 3.51
CA GLU A 251 12.18 19.49 3.24
C GLU A 251 12.42 18.15 3.91
N PHE A 252 13.68 17.66 3.87
CA PHE A 252 14.05 16.43 4.55
C PHE A 252 13.88 16.54 6.08
N LYS A 253 14.32 17.66 6.69
CA LYS A 253 14.13 17.95 8.11
C LYS A 253 12.64 18.13 8.47
N SER A 254 11.81 18.63 7.56
CA SER A 254 10.37 18.75 7.81
C SER A 254 9.70 17.38 8.03
N ILE A 255 10.17 16.35 7.31
CA ILE A 255 9.64 14.98 7.38
C ILE A 255 10.25 14.19 8.55
N TYR A 256 11.59 14.24 8.69
CA TYR A 256 12.35 13.38 9.59
C TYR A 256 12.82 14.08 10.89
N GLY A 257 12.60 15.39 11.03
CA GLY A 257 13.01 16.16 12.22
C GLY A 257 14.50 16.11 12.47
N GLU A 258 14.88 16.05 13.76
CA GLU A 258 16.29 15.95 14.19
C GLU A 258 16.96 14.62 13.79
N GLU A 259 16.19 13.57 13.54
CA GLU A 259 16.71 12.29 13.02
C GLU A 259 17.20 12.38 11.57
N ALA A 260 16.86 13.47 10.86
CA ALA A 260 17.35 13.75 9.51
C ALA A 260 18.87 13.71 9.42
N GLU A 261 19.58 14.20 10.45
CA GLU A 261 21.05 14.21 10.49
C GLU A 261 21.66 12.80 10.58
N ARG A 262 20.93 11.84 11.19
CA ARG A 262 21.37 10.44 11.29
C ARG A 262 21.08 9.65 10.02
N ILE A 263 20.01 10.00 9.31
CA ILE A 263 19.57 9.28 8.09
C ILE A 263 20.29 9.85 6.85
N GLY A 264 20.53 11.18 6.79
CA GLY A 264 21.18 11.88 5.67
C GLY A 264 22.71 11.80 5.64
N GLY A 265 23.35 11.46 6.75
CA GLY A 265 24.81 11.39 6.85
C GLY A 265 25.49 10.27 6.03
N GLY A 266 24.73 9.44 5.36
CA GLY A 266 25.25 8.35 4.50
C GLY A 266 25.03 8.52 2.99
N SER A 267 24.25 9.49 2.52
CA SER A 267 23.76 9.46 1.14
C SER A 267 23.84 10.77 0.33
N LEU A 268 24.19 11.93 0.93
CA LEU A 268 24.19 13.22 0.18
C LEU A 268 25.58 13.75 -0.20
N GLU A 269 26.66 13.14 0.24
CA GLU A 269 28.04 13.59 -0.12
C GLU A 269 28.62 12.90 -1.37
N GLY A 270 27.88 12.02 -2.04
CA GLY A 270 28.38 11.17 -3.15
C GLY A 270 28.14 11.68 -4.57
N THR A 271 27.58 12.87 -4.80
CA THR A 271 27.27 13.30 -6.20
C THR A 271 27.61 14.77 -6.50
N VAL A 272 28.76 15.25 -6.04
CA VAL A 272 29.39 16.46 -6.65
C VAL A 272 30.90 16.25 -6.67
N ALA A 273 31.40 15.54 -7.65
CA ALA A 273 32.74 15.72 -8.23
C ALA A 273 32.92 14.85 -9.48
N SER A 274 33.11 15.53 -10.56
CA SER A 274 33.63 15.23 -11.91
C SER A 274 32.62 14.89 -12.98
#